data_d29046d4e7ba45b4e3a7afb0bdeff4bc
#
_entry.id   d29046d4e7ba45b4e3a7afb0bdeff4bc
#
_cell.length_a   1.000
_cell.length_b   1.000
_cell.length_c   1.000
_cell.angle_alpha   90.00
_cell.angle_beta   90.00
_cell.angle_gamma   90.00
#
_symmetry.space_group_name_H-M   'P 1'
#
loop_
_entity.id
_entity.type
_entity.pdbx_description
1 polymer ?
#
loop_
_entity_poly.entity_id
_entity_poly.type
_entity_poly.pdbx_seq_one_letter_code
_entity_poly.pdbx_strand_id
1 'polypeptide(L)'
;MRVLICIPCLLTGGTEIQTLNLVEALIRGGHQVTTVCYFEHTPNMVSRYQQAGSKVVCLSVTGKRIGGINGIIFLYKGLKQMIRISKPDITHVQYMAPGAIPILLLRLFGIKNIIATAHTAADIYPNLKLVHFIQRYCVRVFTCIT
;
A
#
# COMPACT_ATOMS: atom_id res chain seq x y z
N MET A 1 0.89 17.39 6.45
CA MET A 1 0.40 16.09 6.99
C MET A 1 1.42 15.00 6.68
N ARG A 2 1.42 13.92 7.46
CA ARG A 2 2.25 12.73 7.22
C ARG A 2 1.40 11.70 6.48
N VAL A 3 1.80 11.36 5.27
CA VAL A 3 1.09 10.41 4.41
C VAL A 3 1.92 9.13 4.28
N LEU A 4 1.31 8.00 4.61
CA LEU A 4 1.90 6.68 4.41
C LEU A 4 1.29 6.07 3.15
N ILE A 5 2.11 5.84 2.13
CA ILE A 5 1.70 5.13 0.91
C ILE A 5 2.16 3.68 1.02
N CYS A 6 1.23 2.76 0.88
CA CYS A 6 1.44 1.33 0.95
C CYS A 6 1.24 0.73 -0.43
N ILE A 7 2.27 0.11 -1.01
CA ILE A 7 2.24 -0.47 -2.35
C ILE A 7 2.81 -1.90 -2.34
N PRO A 8 2.20 -2.84 -3.09
CA PRO A 8 2.67 -4.23 -3.12
C PRO A 8 4.08 -4.38 -3.69
N CYS A 9 4.39 -3.67 -4.75
CA CYS A 9 5.68 -3.74 -5.43
C CYS A 9 6.09 -2.37 -5.98
N LEU A 10 7.39 -2.20 -6.26
CA LEU A 10 7.99 -1.07 -6.96
C LEU A 10 8.75 -1.58 -8.19
N LEU A 11 7.97 -2.04 -9.16
CA LEU A 11 8.43 -2.47 -10.49
C LEU A 11 8.10 -1.38 -11.52
N THR A 12 8.37 -1.65 -12.79
CA THR A 12 8.00 -0.73 -13.87
C THR A 12 6.62 -1.09 -14.41
N GLY A 13 5.58 -0.52 -13.83
CA GLY A 13 4.19 -0.76 -14.20
C GLY A 13 3.32 0.50 -14.05
N GLY A 14 2.09 0.43 -14.54
CA GLY A 14 1.15 1.55 -14.53
C GLY A 14 0.80 2.01 -13.10
N THR A 15 0.56 1.07 -12.20
CA THR A 15 0.26 1.35 -10.79
C THR A 15 1.39 2.11 -10.11
N GLU A 16 2.63 1.69 -10.34
CA GLU A 16 3.82 2.29 -9.74
C GLU A 16 4.06 3.71 -10.26
N ILE A 17 3.84 3.91 -11.57
CA ILE A 17 3.99 5.25 -12.17
C ILE A 17 2.88 6.19 -11.68
N GLN A 18 1.62 5.74 -11.63
CA GLN A 18 0.53 6.56 -11.09
C GLN A 18 0.77 6.91 -9.62
N THR A 19 1.26 5.95 -8.83
CA THR A 19 1.59 6.18 -7.42
C THR A 19 2.76 7.15 -7.27
N LEU A 20 3.76 7.09 -8.15
CA LEU A 20 4.87 8.06 -8.19
C LEU A 20 4.35 9.48 -8.44
N ASN A 21 3.47 9.66 -9.44
CA ASN A 21 2.85 10.95 -9.73
C ASN A 21 2.07 11.49 -8.53
N LEU A 22 1.37 10.61 -7.80
CA LEU A 22 0.69 10.98 -6.54
C LEU A 22 1.69 11.41 -5.46
N VAL A 23 2.79 10.68 -5.30
CA VAL A 23 3.87 11.05 -4.36
C VAL A 23 4.40 12.45 -4.67
N GLU A 24 4.73 12.72 -5.95
CA GLU A 24 5.21 14.04 -6.38
C GLU A 24 4.19 15.15 -6.09
N ALA A 25 2.91 14.90 -6.37
CA ALA A 25 1.85 15.86 -6.09
C ALA A 25 1.72 16.16 -4.58
N LEU A 26 1.79 15.13 -3.73
CA LEU A 26 1.72 15.26 -2.28
C LEU A 26 2.95 16.04 -1.73
N ILE A 27 4.14 15.74 -2.23
CA ILE A 27 5.37 16.45 -1.83
C ILE A 27 5.30 17.92 -2.25
N ARG A 28 4.87 18.22 -3.50
CA ARG A 28 4.63 19.61 -3.95
C ARG A 28 3.58 20.33 -3.09
N GLY A 29 2.59 19.59 -2.57
CA GLY A 29 1.59 20.09 -1.63
C GLY A 29 2.09 20.28 -0.19
N GLY A 30 3.39 20.12 0.07
CA GLY A 30 3.99 20.31 1.40
C GLY A 30 3.74 19.16 2.38
N HIS A 31 3.40 17.96 1.90
CA HIS A 31 3.18 16.79 2.76
C HIS A 31 4.46 15.97 2.92
N GLN A 32 4.61 15.35 4.08
CA GLN A 32 5.67 14.37 4.32
C GLN A 32 5.18 13.00 3.88
N VAL A 33 5.84 12.41 2.88
CA VAL A 33 5.44 11.12 2.32
C VAL A 33 6.43 10.04 2.69
N THR A 34 5.90 8.91 3.20
CA THR A 34 6.65 7.66 3.37
C THR A 34 6.00 6.60 2.50
N THR A 35 6.77 5.99 1.60
CA THR A 35 6.32 4.89 0.75
C THR A 35 6.83 3.57 1.29
N VAL A 36 5.93 2.62 1.55
CA VAL A 36 6.24 1.26 2.01
C VAL A 36 5.94 0.28 0.90
N CYS A 37 6.98 -0.34 0.37
CA CYS A 37 6.89 -1.45 -0.57
C CYS A 37 6.92 -2.78 0.19
N TYR A 38 5.94 -3.66 -0.09
CA TYR A 38 5.86 -4.93 0.64
C TYR A 38 6.84 -5.98 0.13
N PHE A 39 6.92 -6.14 -1.18
CA PHE A 39 7.57 -7.28 -1.81
C PHE A 39 8.59 -6.85 -2.89
N GLU A 40 8.29 -7.11 -4.15
CA GLU A 40 9.18 -6.94 -5.28
C GLU A 40 9.52 -5.46 -5.52
N HIS A 41 10.79 -5.17 -5.74
CA HIS A 41 11.24 -3.82 -6.05
C HIS A 41 12.50 -3.82 -6.89
N THR A 42 12.69 -2.77 -7.66
CA THR A 42 13.91 -2.51 -8.42
C THR A 42 14.63 -1.28 -7.86
N PRO A 43 15.97 -1.27 -7.85
CA PRO A 43 16.73 -0.11 -7.37
C PRO A 43 16.37 1.19 -8.11
N ASN A 44 16.07 1.08 -9.41
CA ASN A 44 15.67 2.23 -10.23
C ASN A 44 14.36 2.86 -9.73
N MET A 45 13.31 2.04 -9.50
CA MET A 45 12.04 2.58 -9.02
C MET A 45 12.15 3.12 -7.60
N VAL A 46 12.88 2.44 -6.71
CA VAL A 46 13.16 2.95 -5.36
C VAL A 46 13.82 4.33 -5.43
N SER A 47 14.85 4.48 -6.29
CA SER A 47 15.56 5.75 -6.50
C SER A 47 14.62 6.86 -7.00
N ARG A 48 13.74 6.57 -7.95
CA ARG A 48 12.77 7.54 -8.47
C ARG A 48 11.84 8.09 -7.38
N TYR A 49 11.32 7.21 -6.52
CA TYR A 49 10.48 7.63 -5.39
C TYR A 49 11.26 8.45 -4.35
N GLN A 50 12.53 8.11 -4.12
CA GLN A 50 13.41 8.90 -3.24
C GLN A 50 13.72 10.28 -3.84
N GLN A 51 13.99 10.36 -5.14
CA GLN A 51 14.20 11.62 -5.86
C GLN A 51 12.95 12.50 -5.87
N ALA A 52 11.76 11.90 -5.91
CA ALA A 52 10.48 12.60 -5.74
C ALA A 52 10.28 13.16 -4.32
N GLY A 53 11.17 12.87 -3.37
CA GLY A 53 11.12 13.35 -1.98
C GLY A 53 10.44 12.40 -0.98
N SER A 54 10.06 11.19 -1.39
CA SER A 54 9.48 10.20 -0.48
C SER A 54 10.56 9.45 0.30
N LYS A 55 10.32 9.19 1.60
CA LYS A 55 11.07 8.20 2.34
C LYS A 55 10.60 6.81 1.94
N VAL A 56 11.44 6.03 1.27
CA VAL A 56 11.10 4.68 0.80
C VAL A 56 11.59 3.62 1.76
N VAL A 57 10.72 2.68 2.12
CA VAL A 57 11.04 1.50 2.94
C VAL A 57 10.54 0.25 2.23
N CYS A 58 11.47 -0.65 1.88
CA CYS A 58 11.14 -1.96 1.34
C CYS A 58 11.13 -2.97 2.49
N LEU A 59 9.99 -3.62 2.74
CA LEU A 59 9.87 -4.60 3.82
C LEU A 59 10.61 -5.89 3.48
N SER A 60 10.49 -6.37 2.24
CA SER A 60 11.22 -7.54 1.75
C SER A 60 12.62 -7.12 1.28
N VAL A 61 13.65 -7.48 2.02
CA VAL A 61 15.05 -7.21 1.66
C VAL A 61 15.44 -7.94 0.36
N THR A 62 14.92 -9.14 0.16
CA THR A 62 15.23 -9.97 -1.02
C THR A 62 14.39 -9.64 -2.25
N GLY A 63 13.39 -8.75 -2.10
CA GLY A 63 12.44 -8.45 -3.17
C GLY A 63 11.54 -9.64 -3.55
N LYS A 64 11.44 -10.66 -2.71
CA LYS A 64 10.60 -11.84 -2.99
C LYS A 64 9.25 -11.73 -2.29
N ARG A 65 8.22 -12.19 -2.98
CA ARG A 65 6.86 -12.29 -2.42
C ARG A 65 6.78 -13.46 -1.44
N ILE A 66 6.22 -13.18 -0.27
CA ILE A 66 5.94 -14.18 0.75
C ILE A 66 4.42 -14.41 0.75
N GLY A 67 4.01 -15.65 0.48
CA GLY A 67 2.59 -16.03 0.43
C GLY A 67 2.09 -16.73 1.69
N GLY A 68 0.79 -17.02 1.72
CA GLY A 68 0.14 -17.74 2.80
C GLY A 68 0.20 -17.01 4.15
N ILE A 69 0.15 -17.80 5.21
CA ILE A 69 0.14 -17.29 6.60
C ILE A 69 1.43 -16.53 6.95
N ASN A 70 2.56 -16.99 6.42
CA ASN A 70 3.86 -16.32 6.61
C ASN A 70 3.86 -14.90 6.01
N GLY A 71 3.20 -14.72 4.87
CA GLY A 71 3.03 -13.40 4.26
C GLY A 71 2.17 -12.46 5.13
N ILE A 72 1.14 -12.98 5.77
CA ILE A 72 0.29 -12.20 6.70
C ILE A 72 1.10 -11.77 7.92
N ILE A 73 1.85 -12.68 8.53
CA ILE A 73 2.71 -12.39 9.69
C ILE A 73 3.78 -11.37 9.32
N PHE A 74 4.37 -11.52 8.13
CA PHE A 74 5.37 -10.58 7.61
C PHE A 74 4.79 -9.18 7.45
N LEU A 75 3.63 -9.04 6.78
CA LEU A 75 2.94 -7.76 6.61
C LEU A 75 2.51 -7.16 7.97
N TYR A 76 2.02 -8.00 8.88
CA TYR A 76 1.65 -7.56 10.23
C TYR A 76 2.83 -6.89 10.94
N LYS A 77 3.99 -7.56 11.00
CA LYS A 77 5.19 -7.03 11.65
C LYS A 77 5.69 -5.75 10.97
N GLY A 78 5.80 -5.78 9.64
CA GLY A 78 6.30 -4.67 8.86
C GLY A 78 5.40 -3.43 8.97
N LEU A 79 4.10 -3.57 8.74
CA LEU A 79 3.15 -2.46 8.82
C LEU A 79 3.05 -1.89 10.24
N LYS A 80 3.04 -2.75 11.28
CA LYS A 80 3.02 -2.30 12.67
C LYS A 80 4.24 -1.43 13.00
N GLN A 81 5.42 -1.85 12.56
CA GLN A 81 6.65 -1.08 12.73
C GLN A 81 6.57 0.27 11.99
N MET A 82 6.11 0.26 10.74
CA MET A 82 6.00 1.47 9.92
C MET A 82 5.04 2.49 10.50
N ILE A 83 3.88 2.05 11.00
CA ILE A 83 2.91 2.93 11.67
C ILE A 83 3.53 3.59 12.91
N ARG A 84 4.26 2.81 13.71
CA ARG A 84 4.93 3.35 14.92
C ARG A 84 5.98 4.42 14.60
N ILE A 85 6.72 4.24 13.49
CA ILE A 85 7.79 5.15 13.08
C ILE A 85 7.22 6.38 12.37
N SER A 86 6.33 6.18 11.39
CA SER A 86 5.83 7.27 10.55
C SER A 86 4.68 8.05 11.19
N LYS A 87 3.91 7.42 12.11
CA LYS A 87 2.73 7.99 12.77
C LYS A 87 1.85 8.75 11.76
N PRO A 88 1.31 8.07 10.73
CA PRO A 88 0.67 8.71 9.62
C PRO A 88 -0.65 9.38 10.02
N ASP A 89 -0.92 10.53 9.45
CA ASP A 89 -2.22 11.20 9.55
C ASP A 89 -3.23 10.58 8.57
N ILE A 90 -2.71 10.13 7.39
CA ILE A 90 -3.47 9.42 6.34
C ILE A 90 -2.63 8.25 5.84
N THR A 91 -3.27 7.12 5.56
CA THR A 91 -2.64 5.97 4.90
C THR A 91 -3.36 5.69 3.58
N HIS A 92 -2.60 5.68 2.49
CA HIS A 92 -3.10 5.37 1.15
C HIS A 92 -2.58 4.00 0.71
N VAL A 93 -3.49 3.05 0.51
CA VAL A 93 -3.16 1.68 0.12
C VAL A 93 -3.43 1.51 -1.37
N GLN A 94 -2.37 1.21 -2.11
CA GLN A 94 -2.45 0.76 -3.48
C GLN A 94 -2.59 -0.76 -3.47
N TYR A 95 -3.62 -1.31 -4.08
CA TYR A 95 -3.78 -2.75 -4.09
C TYR A 95 -4.28 -3.29 -5.43
N MET A 96 -3.84 -4.50 -5.73
CA MET A 96 -4.38 -5.33 -6.79
C MET A 96 -5.27 -6.39 -6.15
N ALA A 97 -6.41 -6.67 -6.75
CA ALA A 97 -7.31 -7.69 -6.21
C ALA A 97 -6.64 -9.09 -6.20
N PRO A 98 -6.89 -9.92 -5.18
CA PRO A 98 -7.55 -9.72 -3.90
C PRO A 98 -6.58 -9.25 -2.80
N GLY A 99 -6.62 -7.99 -2.39
CA GLY A 99 -5.61 -7.36 -1.53
C GLY A 99 -6.15 -6.66 -0.27
N ALA A 100 -7.22 -7.18 0.36
CA ALA A 100 -7.79 -6.53 1.55
C ALA A 100 -6.93 -6.68 2.84
N ILE A 101 -5.97 -7.60 2.88
CA ILE A 101 -5.19 -7.90 4.09
C ILE A 101 -4.47 -6.67 4.64
N PRO A 102 -3.75 -5.85 3.87
CA PRO A 102 -3.12 -4.65 4.39
C PRO A 102 -4.10 -3.69 5.03
N ILE A 103 -5.28 -3.50 4.43
CA ILE A 103 -6.33 -2.61 4.95
C ILE A 103 -6.85 -3.12 6.28
N LEU A 104 -7.13 -4.43 6.41
CA LEU A 104 -7.56 -5.06 7.66
C LEU A 104 -6.51 -4.89 8.76
N LEU A 105 -5.23 -5.12 8.45
CA LEU A 105 -4.14 -4.94 9.40
C LEU A 105 -4.01 -3.48 9.86
N LEU A 106 -4.10 -2.52 8.94
CA LEU A 106 -4.08 -1.10 9.27
C LEU A 106 -5.22 -0.72 10.22
N ARG A 107 -6.41 -1.30 10.00
CA ARG A 107 -7.55 -1.11 10.91
C ARG A 107 -7.32 -1.70 12.28
N LEU A 108 -6.78 -2.91 12.36
CA LEU A 108 -6.40 -3.53 13.63
C LEU A 108 -5.39 -2.69 14.41
N PHE A 109 -4.55 -1.93 13.72
CA PHE A 109 -3.60 -1.00 14.34
C PHE A 109 -4.20 0.37 14.69
N GLY A 110 -5.52 0.55 14.51
CA GLY A 110 -6.24 1.76 14.89
C GLY A 110 -6.14 2.91 13.88
N ILE A 111 -5.65 2.66 12.66
CA ILE A 111 -5.62 3.69 11.62
C ILE A 111 -7.05 3.97 11.14
N LYS A 112 -7.49 5.22 11.30
CA LYS A 112 -8.86 5.66 10.95
C LYS A 112 -8.95 6.18 9.52
N ASN A 113 -7.96 6.93 9.06
CA ASN A 113 -7.95 7.58 7.76
C ASN A 113 -7.22 6.71 6.74
N ILE A 114 -7.94 5.81 6.08
CA ILE A 114 -7.42 4.93 5.05
C ILE A 114 -8.10 5.26 3.73
N ILE A 115 -7.30 5.56 2.71
CA ILE A 115 -7.71 5.67 1.32
C ILE A 115 -7.20 4.40 0.62
N ALA A 116 -7.99 3.82 -0.26
CA ALA A 116 -7.55 2.67 -1.04
C ALA A 116 -7.85 2.89 -2.53
N THR A 117 -6.86 2.63 -3.38
CA THR A 117 -7.03 2.60 -4.82
C THR A 117 -6.89 1.17 -5.32
N ALA A 118 -7.95 0.67 -5.99
CA ALA A 118 -7.95 -0.61 -6.67
C ALA A 118 -7.52 -0.42 -8.12
N HIS A 119 -6.49 -1.15 -8.54
CA HIS A 119 -5.95 -1.07 -9.90
C HIS A 119 -6.44 -2.21 -10.82
N THR A 120 -7.24 -3.13 -10.30
CA THR A 120 -7.83 -4.23 -11.08
C THR A 120 -9.33 -4.30 -10.88
N ALA A 121 -10.07 -4.51 -11.96
CA ALA A 121 -11.49 -4.76 -11.89
C ALA A 121 -11.78 -6.08 -11.14
N ALA A 122 -12.83 -6.07 -10.32
CA ALA A 122 -13.21 -7.23 -9.49
C ALA A 122 -13.60 -8.47 -10.34
N ASP A 123 -13.95 -8.27 -11.60
CA ASP A 123 -14.47 -9.30 -12.47
C ASP A 123 -13.42 -10.30 -13.00
N ILE A 124 -12.13 -10.00 -12.80
CA ILE A 124 -11.02 -10.85 -13.26
C ILE A 124 -10.91 -12.15 -12.42
N TYR A 125 -11.52 -12.19 -11.20
CA TYR A 125 -11.43 -13.35 -10.29
C TYR A 125 -12.81 -13.82 -9.82
N PRO A 126 -13.66 -14.41 -10.70
CA PRO A 126 -15.04 -14.76 -10.37
C PRO A 126 -15.19 -15.80 -9.26
N ASN A 127 -14.18 -16.62 -9.03
CA ASN A 127 -14.22 -17.73 -8.06
C ASN A 127 -13.94 -17.33 -6.61
N LEU A 128 -13.64 -16.07 -6.33
CA LEU A 128 -13.29 -15.57 -4.99
C LEU A 128 -14.41 -14.71 -4.37
N LYS A 129 -15.66 -15.13 -4.51
CA LYS A 129 -16.87 -14.37 -4.06
C LYS A 129 -16.76 -13.92 -2.59
N LEU A 130 -16.26 -14.77 -1.70
CA LEU A 130 -16.10 -14.42 -0.28
C LEU A 130 -15.01 -13.35 -0.06
N VAL A 131 -13.89 -13.47 -0.76
CA VAL A 131 -12.80 -12.49 -0.69
C VAL A 131 -13.25 -11.16 -1.25
N HIS A 132 -13.99 -11.15 -2.36
CA HIS A 132 -14.59 -9.96 -2.94
C HIS A 132 -15.64 -9.32 -2.02
N PHE A 133 -16.44 -10.14 -1.33
CA PHE A 133 -17.40 -9.64 -0.36
C PHE A 133 -16.71 -8.94 0.82
N ILE A 134 -15.71 -9.58 1.41
CA ILE A 134 -14.90 -9.00 2.49
C ILE A 134 -14.19 -7.73 2.02
N GLN A 135 -13.62 -7.76 0.82
CA GLN A 135 -12.93 -6.63 0.20
C GLN A 135 -13.90 -5.45 -0.03
N ARG A 136 -15.10 -5.69 -0.58
CA ARG A 136 -16.16 -4.68 -0.74
C ARG A 136 -16.61 -4.10 0.59
N TYR A 137 -16.74 -4.92 1.62
CA TYR A 137 -17.10 -4.47 2.95
C TYR A 137 -16.00 -3.57 3.55
N CYS A 138 -14.74 -4.01 3.48
CA CYS A 138 -13.60 -3.22 3.95
C CYS A 138 -13.49 -1.88 3.20
N VAL A 139 -13.68 -1.89 1.89
CA VAL A 139 -13.65 -0.70 1.05
C VAL A 139 -14.83 0.25 1.36
N ARG A 140 -16.08 -0.28 1.46
CA ARG A 140 -17.28 0.53 1.75
C ARG A 140 -17.24 1.21 3.11
N VAL A 141 -16.66 0.56 4.11
CA VAL A 141 -16.64 1.07 5.48
C VAL A 141 -15.52 2.07 5.70
N PHE A 142 -14.46 2.06 4.86
CA PHE A 142 -13.20 2.70 5.23
C PHE A 142 -12.50 3.49 4.12
N THR A 143 -13.06 3.63 2.93
CA THR A 143 -12.32 4.19 1.80
C THR A 143 -13.16 5.12 0.94
N CYS A 144 -12.56 6.23 0.51
CA CYS A 144 -12.97 6.92 -0.69
C CYS A 144 -12.43 6.12 -1.90
N ILE A 145 -13.29 5.64 -2.78
CA ILE A 145 -12.89 5.04 -4.04
C ILE A 145 -12.86 6.18 -5.05
N THR A 146 -11.70 6.48 -5.57
CA THR A 146 -11.54 7.34 -6.76
C THR A 146 -11.51 6.47 -8.01
#